data_82a3f77f4e710c687a6e4f94010b6f31
#
_entry.id   82a3f77f4e710c687a6e4f94010b6f31
#
_cell.length_a   1.000
_cell.length_b   1.000
_cell.length_c   1.000
_cell.angle_alpha   90.00
_cell.angle_beta   90.00
_cell.angle_gamma   90.00
#
_symmetry.space_group_name_H-M   'P 1'
#
loop_
_entity.id
_entity.type
_entity.pdbx_description
1 polymer ?
#
loop_
_entity_poly.entity_id
_entity_poly.type
_entity_poly.pdbx_seq_one_letter_code
_entity_poly.pdbx_strand_id
1 'polypeptide(L)'
;MRRRMLRGAFSGLMLFVLGATPVIAAAPDAARTSGATLTVFAAASLRDVFGALGTTFEREHPGVKAQFNFAGSQELRTQIEQGAPADIFASAETKHMDAAHKAGLVGAPKLFATNTLVIVVPADNPGKVKSLADLAAVKRLVIGHPACPIGEYTLQVLDKAKAKFGSDFPARVRARVVSYDLNVRQVLTKVMLGEAEAGIVYRTDANSAGDKVRVVQIPAEFNVLAEYPIATVTRGPQAELARAWVALVTGPRGQAVLEGAGFGRVTQ
;
A
#
# COMPACT_ATOMS: atom_id res chain seq x y z
N MET A 1 43.61 92.16 -26.11
CA MET A 1 42.69 92.89 -25.20
C MET A 1 42.00 91.87 -24.32
N ARG A 2 42.42 91.71 -23.13
CA ARG A 2 41.90 91.96 -21.78
C ARG A 2 40.37 91.86 -21.64
N ARG A 3 39.88 90.86 -20.85
CA ARG A 3 39.07 90.98 -19.62
C ARG A 3 38.70 89.58 -19.17
N ARG A 4 39.21 89.05 -18.13
CA ARG A 4 39.01 89.06 -16.67
C ARG A 4 37.58 88.64 -16.20
N MET A 5 37.57 87.57 -15.45
CA MET A 5 36.93 87.24 -14.18
C MET A 5 35.41 86.98 -14.14
N LEU A 6 34.98 85.92 -13.56
CA LEU A 6 34.74 85.80 -12.10
C LEU A 6 34.45 84.36 -11.67
N ARG A 7 34.99 83.96 -10.51
CA ARG A 7 34.77 82.72 -9.81
C ARG A 7 33.40 82.75 -9.07
N GLY A 8 32.67 81.71 -9.11
CA GLY A 8 31.53 81.47 -8.21
C GLY A 8 31.56 80.05 -7.76
N ALA A 9 31.99 79.81 -6.52
CA ALA A 9 31.90 78.49 -5.84
C ALA A 9 30.49 78.29 -5.33
N PHE A 10 29.86 77.22 -5.73
CA PHE A 10 28.64 76.71 -5.07
C PHE A 10 28.91 75.30 -4.53
N SER A 11 29.05 75.25 -3.18
CA SER A 11 29.01 73.98 -2.43
C SER A 11 27.62 73.40 -2.48
N GLY A 12 27.45 72.32 -3.22
CA GLY A 12 26.23 71.51 -3.20
C GLY A 12 26.41 70.28 -2.29
N LEU A 13 25.71 70.31 -1.17
CA LEU A 13 25.59 69.20 -0.18
C LEU A 13 24.88 68.01 -0.82
N MET A 14 25.60 66.89 -1.05
CA MET A 14 25.08 65.67 -1.62
C MET A 14 24.53 64.83 -0.49
N LEU A 15 23.21 64.82 -0.36
CA LEU A 15 22.48 63.98 0.60
C LEU A 15 22.45 62.55 0.07
N PHE A 16 23.20 61.60 0.68
CA PHE A 16 23.10 60.16 0.40
C PHE A 16 21.84 59.61 1.09
N VAL A 17 20.79 59.36 0.31
CA VAL A 17 19.64 58.57 0.77
C VAL A 17 20.01 57.09 0.63
N LEU A 18 20.30 56.39 1.76
CA LEU A 18 20.38 54.93 1.82
C LEU A 18 18.99 54.38 1.59
N GLY A 19 18.70 53.95 0.39
CA GLY A 19 17.51 53.16 0.08
C GLY A 19 17.67 51.76 0.64
N ALA A 20 16.97 51.47 1.73
CA ALA A 20 16.80 50.09 2.21
C ALA A 20 15.91 49.32 1.20
N THR A 21 16.51 48.43 0.41
CA THR A 21 15.77 47.49 -0.42
C THR A 21 15.14 46.44 0.49
N PRO A 22 13.81 46.23 0.44
CA PRO A 22 13.20 45.12 1.18
C PRO A 22 13.69 43.80 0.59
N VAL A 23 14.32 42.95 1.40
CA VAL A 23 14.58 41.55 1.09
C VAL A 23 13.21 40.86 1.10
N ILE A 24 12.65 40.65 -0.09
CA ILE A 24 11.48 39.79 -0.25
C ILE A 24 11.97 38.37 0.02
N ALA A 25 11.67 37.85 1.22
CA ALA A 25 11.83 36.44 1.52
C ALA A 25 10.98 35.65 0.52
N ALA A 26 11.63 34.87 -0.34
CA ALA A 26 10.94 33.95 -1.26
C ALA A 26 10.11 32.99 -0.42
N ALA A 27 8.79 33.00 -0.62
CA ALA A 27 7.90 31.99 -0.08
C ALA A 27 8.37 30.59 -0.56
N PRO A 28 8.29 29.55 0.29
CA PRO A 28 8.69 28.22 -0.13
C PRO A 28 7.85 27.75 -1.32
N ASP A 29 8.52 27.12 -2.24
CA ASP A 29 8.21 26.64 -3.58
C ASP A 29 6.89 25.82 -3.68
N ALA A 30 5.74 26.43 -3.48
CA ALA A 30 4.41 25.82 -3.71
C ALA A 30 4.09 25.66 -5.23
N ALA A 31 4.94 26.18 -6.11
CA ALA A 31 4.67 26.28 -7.55
C ALA A 31 5.08 25.02 -8.35
N ARG A 32 5.77 24.02 -7.76
CA ARG A 32 6.35 22.90 -8.50
C ARG A 32 5.51 21.62 -8.51
N THR A 33 4.43 21.53 -7.77
CA THR A 33 3.61 20.31 -7.69
C THR A 33 2.33 20.36 -8.52
N SER A 34 2.03 21.47 -9.20
CA SER A 34 0.84 21.58 -10.05
C SER A 34 0.95 20.64 -11.26
N GLY A 35 0.04 19.64 -11.31
CA GLY A 35 0.00 18.63 -12.37
C GLY A 35 0.89 17.39 -12.14
N ALA A 36 1.54 17.25 -10.97
CA ALA A 36 2.34 16.07 -10.66
C ALA A 36 1.46 14.83 -10.38
N THR A 37 1.91 13.64 -10.79
CA THR A 37 1.25 12.36 -10.50
C THR A 37 2.15 11.53 -9.61
N LEU A 38 1.66 11.16 -8.42
CA LEU A 38 2.28 10.17 -7.55
C LEU A 38 1.77 8.79 -7.94
N THR A 39 2.64 7.90 -8.39
CA THR A 39 2.30 6.54 -8.78
C THR A 39 2.59 5.55 -7.65
N VAL A 40 1.54 4.95 -7.10
CA VAL A 40 1.60 4.04 -5.96
C VAL A 40 1.30 2.60 -6.40
N PHE A 41 2.30 1.73 -6.31
CA PHE A 41 2.14 0.30 -6.51
C PHE A 41 1.85 -0.36 -5.16
N ALA A 42 0.64 -0.88 -4.98
CA ALA A 42 0.18 -1.39 -3.70
C ALA A 42 -0.51 -2.75 -3.81
N ALA A 43 -0.28 -3.62 -2.85
CA ALA A 43 -0.97 -4.89 -2.76
C ALA A 43 -2.49 -4.72 -2.85
N ALA A 44 -3.17 -5.63 -3.56
CA ALA A 44 -4.60 -5.53 -3.87
C ALA A 44 -5.50 -5.36 -2.62
N SER A 45 -5.09 -5.92 -1.47
CA SER A 45 -5.78 -5.76 -0.17
C SER A 45 -5.78 -4.33 0.37
N LEU A 46 -4.89 -3.45 -0.12
CA LEU A 46 -4.79 -2.05 0.28
C LEU A 46 -5.72 -1.12 -0.51
N ARG A 47 -6.45 -1.62 -1.51
CA ARG A 47 -7.24 -0.83 -2.46
C ARG A 47 -8.14 0.19 -1.76
N ASP A 48 -8.96 -0.24 -0.83
CA ASP A 48 -9.97 0.61 -0.22
C ASP A 48 -9.34 1.67 0.69
N VAL A 49 -8.40 1.24 1.54
CA VAL A 49 -7.74 2.14 2.49
C VAL A 49 -6.79 3.13 1.79
N PHE A 50 -6.06 2.69 0.75
CA PHE A 50 -5.19 3.59 -0.01
C PHE A 50 -5.99 4.53 -0.91
N GLY A 51 -7.16 4.12 -1.41
CA GLY A 51 -8.08 5.01 -2.09
C GLY A 51 -8.56 6.15 -1.20
N ALA A 52 -8.96 5.84 0.05
CA ALA A 52 -9.35 6.85 1.03
C ALA A 52 -8.18 7.79 1.41
N LEU A 53 -6.98 7.23 1.62
CA LEU A 53 -5.77 8.02 1.87
C LEU A 53 -5.36 8.86 0.66
N GLY A 54 -5.56 8.36 -0.57
CA GLY A 54 -5.31 9.10 -1.81
C GLY A 54 -6.14 10.37 -1.89
N THR A 55 -7.44 10.28 -1.58
CA THR A 55 -8.33 11.45 -1.50
C THR A 55 -7.84 12.48 -0.47
N THR A 56 -7.34 12.00 0.68
CA THR A 56 -6.78 12.87 1.71
C THR A 56 -5.49 13.52 1.23
N PHE A 57 -4.60 12.76 0.61
CA PHE A 57 -3.33 13.22 0.09
C PHE A 57 -3.50 14.30 -0.99
N GLU A 58 -4.39 14.09 -1.96
CA GLU A 58 -4.69 15.05 -3.02
C GLU A 58 -5.23 16.37 -2.47
N ARG A 59 -6.03 16.32 -1.41
CA ARG A 59 -6.53 17.53 -0.74
C ARG A 59 -5.42 18.31 -0.03
N GLU A 60 -4.42 17.63 0.52
CA GLU A 60 -3.26 18.23 1.21
C GLU A 60 -2.19 18.71 0.23
N HIS A 61 -2.19 18.20 -1.01
CA HIS A 61 -1.28 18.55 -2.09
C HIS A 61 -2.03 19.02 -3.33
N PRO A 62 -2.58 20.26 -3.35
CA PRO A 62 -3.38 20.77 -4.47
C PRO A 62 -2.62 20.68 -5.80
N GLY A 63 -3.31 20.14 -6.82
CA GLY A 63 -2.71 19.91 -8.15
C GLY A 63 -1.95 18.58 -8.30
N VAL A 64 -1.78 17.80 -7.23
CA VAL A 64 -1.22 16.44 -7.29
C VAL A 64 -2.33 15.43 -7.50
N LYS A 65 -2.05 14.38 -8.30
CA LYS A 65 -2.90 13.19 -8.44
C LYS A 65 -2.20 11.96 -7.87
N ALA A 66 -2.90 11.17 -7.05
CA ALA A 66 -2.45 9.87 -6.59
C ALA A 66 -3.03 8.78 -7.52
N GLN A 67 -2.16 8.14 -8.28
CA GLN A 67 -2.53 7.05 -9.19
C GLN A 67 -2.10 5.72 -8.59
N PHE A 68 -3.01 4.74 -8.56
CA PHE A 68 -2.77 3.45 -7.94
C PHE A 68 -2.74 2.32 -8.96
N ASN A 69 -1.74 1.44 -8.80
CA ASN A 69 -1.72 0.13 -9.43
C ASN A 69 -1.88 -0.92 -8.31
N PHE A 70 -3.05 -1.59 -8.28
CA PHE A 70 -3.37 -2.60 -7.28
C PHE A 70 -3.30 -4.01 -7.89
N ALA A 71 -2.31 -4.80 -7.44
CA ALA A 71 -2.08 -6.16 -7.94
C ALA A 71 -1.49 -7.05 -6.82
N GLY A 72 -1.09 -8.26 -7.14
CA GLY A 72 -0.28 -9.08 -6.25
C GLY A 72 1.11 -8.47 -6.03
N SER A 73 1.66 -8.59 -4.83
CA SER A 73 2.98 -8.01 -4.53
C SER A 73 4.08 -8.57 -5.42
N GLN A 74 3.99 -9.84 -5.86
CA GLN A 74 4.90 -10.45 -6.82
C GLN A 74 4.84 -9.80 -8.21
N GLU A 75 3.63 -9.46 -8.67
CA GLU A 75 3.40 -8.80 -9.96
C GLU A 75 3.96 -7.37 -9.93
N LEU A 76 3.66 -6.63 -8.86
CA LEU A 76 4.13 -5.25 -8.67
C LEU A 76 5.67 -5.19 -8.59
N ARG A 77 6.28 -6.12 -7.84
CA ARG A 77 7.74 -6.24 -7.80
C ARG A 77 8.33 -6.49 -9.19
N THR A 78 7.77 -7.44 -9.94
CA THR A 78 8.23 -7.74 -11.30
C THR A 78 8.11 -6.52 -12.22
N GLN A 79 7.02 -5.75 -12.13
CA GLN A 79 6.85 -4.52 -12.91
C GLN A 79 7.92 -3.48 -12.55
N ILE A 80 8.26 -3.31 -11.26
CA ILE A 80 9.33 -2.41 -10.82
C ILE A 80 10.70 -2.90 -11.34
N GLU A 81 10.98 -4.20 -11.28
CA GLU A 81 12.18 -4.83 -11.85
C GLU A 81 12.32 -4.58 -13.36
N GLN A 82 11.19 -4.53 -14.07
CA GLN A 82 11.10 -4.22 -15.50
C GLN A 82 11.12 -2.71 -15.80
N GLY A 83 11.27 -1.86 -14.78
CA GLY A 83 11.40 -0.41 -14.95
C GLY A 83 10.08 0.35 -15.03
N ALA A 84 8.97 -0.23 -14.59
CA ALA A 84 7.70 0.50 -14.51
C ALA A 84 7.84 1.75 -13.62
N PRO A 85 7.30 2.92 -14.03
CA PRO A 85 7.45 4.17 -13.31
C PRO A 85 6.54 4.17 -12.06
N ALA A 86 7.07 3.68 -10.95
CA ALA A 86 6.43 3.74 -9.64
C ALA A 86 7.23 4.65 -8.71
N ASP A 87 6.54 5.33 -7.81
CA ASP A 87 7.13 6.14 -6.74
C ASP A 87 7.13 5.41 -5.39
N ILE A 88 6.11 4.58 -5.18
CA ILE A 88 5.88 3.81 -3.95
C ILE A 88 5.67 2.34 -4.30
N PHE A 89 6.23 1.47 -3.46
CA PHE A 89 5.87 0.06 -3.37
C PHE A 89 5.38 -0.26 -1.97
N ALA A 90 4.15 -0.80 -1.85
CA ALA A 90 3.54 -1.29 -0.62
C ALA A 90 3.14 -2.76 -0.80
N SER A 91 3.82 -3.64 -0.09
CA SER A 91 3.65 -5.09 -0.20
C SER A 91 2.75 -5.64 0.92
N ALA A 92 2.11 -6.80 0.69
CA ALA A 92 1.37 -7.55 1.71
C ALA A 92 2.22 -8.64 2.38
N GLU A 93 3.51 -8.64 2.15
CA GLU A 93 4.51 -9.49 2.82
C GLU A 93 5.91 -8.91 2.71
N THR A 94 6.80 -9.30 3.60
CA THR A 94 8.20 -8.83 3.65
C THR A 94 9.03 -9.40 2.51
N LYS A 95 8.84 -10.64 2.10
CA LYS A 95 9.62 -11.36 1.09
C LYS A 95 9.81 -10.60 -0.22
N HIS A 96 8.73 -10.08 -0.82
CA HIS A 96 8.82 -9.31 -2.06
C HIS A 96 9.43 -7.93 -1.86
N MET A 97 9.18 -7.31 -0.71
CA MET A 97 9.80 -6.04 -0.34
C MET A 97 11.31 -6.20 -0.13
N ASP A 98 11.72 -7.23 0.61
CA ASP A 98 13.14 -7.51 0.89
C ASP A 98 13.91 -7.84 -0.40
N ALA A 99 13.29 -8.58 -1.31
CA ALA A 99 13.87 -8.86 -2.62
C ALA A 99 14.07 -7.57 -3.44
N ALA A 100 13.08 -6.68 -3.46
CA ALA A 100 13.18 -5.38 -4.14
C ALA A 100 14.23 -4.47 -3.48
N HIS A 101 14.32 -4.48 -2.14
CA HIS A 101 15.33 -3.72 -1.41
C HIS A 101 16.75 -4.22 -1.68
N LYS A 102 16.96 -5.54 -1.61
CA LYS A 102 18.26 -6.17 -1.94
C LYS A 102 18.73 -5.89 -3.37
N ALA A 103 17.78 -5.78 -4.30
CA ALA A 103 18.06 -5.41 -5.69
C ALA A 103 18.28 -3.89 -5.88
N GLY A 104 18.21 -3.06 -4.82
CA GLY A 104 18.37 -1.60 -4.89
C GLY A 104 17.22 -0.87 -5.58
N LEU A 105 16.08 -1.53 -5.76
CA LEU A 105 14.92 -0.97 -6.46
C LEU A 105 14.08 -0.06 -5.57
N VAL A 106 14.13 -0.28 -4.26
CA VAL A 106 13.41 0.51 -3.25
C VAL A 106 14.33 0.92 -2.11
N GLY A 107 14.01 2.03 -1.46
CA GLY A 107 14.68 2.51 -0.24
C GLY A 107 14.41 1.60 0.95
N ALA A 108 14.83 2.03 2.15
CA ALA A 108 14.64 1.27 3.39
C ALA A 108 13.14 1.06 3.67
N PRO A 109 12.67 -0.19 3.80
CA PRO A 109 11.27 -0.48 4.07
C PRO A 109 10.87 -0.07 5.49
N LYS A 110 9.59 0.33 5.64
CA LYS A 110 8.94 0.52 6.93
C LYS A 110 7.73 -0.39 7.03
N LEU A 111 7.63 -1.16 8.10
CA LEU A 111 6.37 -1.85 8.42
C LEU A 111 5.33 -0.80 8.83
N PHE A 112 4.11 -0.89 8.28
CA PHE A 112 3.07 0.08 8.56
C PHE A 112 1.74 -0.54 9.00
N ALA A 113 1.52 -1.82 8.74
CA ALA A 113 0.30 -2.53 9.12
C ALA A 113 0.56 -4.03 9.27
N THR A 114 -0.36 -4.71 9.95
CA THR A 114 -0.46 -6.16 10.00
C THR A 114 -1.88 -6.62 9.63
N ASN A 115 -2.03 -7.91 9.30
CA ASN A 115 -3.33 -8.50 9.00
C ASN A 115 -3.35 -9.97 9.41
N THR A 116 -4.54 -10.56 9.47
CA THR A 116 -4.73 -11.99 9.71
C THR A 116 -5.59 -12.60 8.62
N LEU A 117 -5.49 -13.91 8.45
CA LEU A 117 -6.27 -14.63 7.45
C LEU A 117 -7.60 -15.10 8.02
N VAL A 118 -8.60 -15.15 7.15
CA VAL A 118 -9.91 -15.73 7.42
C VAL A 118 -10.36 -16.57 6.23
N ILE A 119 -11.28 -17.51 6.49
CA ILE A 119 -12.00 -18.18 5.43
C ILE A 119 -13.23 -17.32 5.12
N VAL A 120 -13.53 -17.14 3.85
CA VAL A 120 -14.79 -16.55 3.37
C VAL A 120 -15.58 -17.58 2.60
N VAL A 121 -16.88 -17.52 2.76
CA VAL A 121 -17.86 -18.33 2.04
C VAL A 121 -18.96 -17.42 1.49
N PRO A 122 -19.68 -17.78 0.43
CA PRO A 122 -20.88 -17.06 0.00
C PRO A 122 -21.87 -16.86 1.15
N ALA A 123 -22.72 -15.85 1.06
CA ALA A 123 -23.67 -15.51 2.13
C ALA A 123 -24.59 -16.67 2.55
N ASP A 124 -24.96 -17.56 1.61
CA ASP A 124 -25.78 -18.77 1.83
C ASP A 124 -24.97 -20.00 2.27
N ASN A 125 -23.63 -19.93 2.20
CA ASN A 125 -22.69 -20.99 2.60
C ASN A 125 -23.07 -22.38 2.04
N PRO A 126 -23.09 -22.57 0.73
CA PRO A 126 -23.52 -23.83 0.11
C PRO A 126 -22.59 -25.01 0.48
N GLY A 127 -21.31 -24.73 0.73
CA GLY A 127 -20.31 -25.72 1.17
C GLY A 127 -20.43 -26.11 2.65
N LYS A 128 -21.33 -25.47 3.42
CA LYS A 128 -21.55 -25.71 4.86
C LYS A 128 -20.26 -25.61 5.69
N VAL A 129 -19.32 -24.76 5.27
CA VAL A 129 -18.02 -24.55 5.92
C VAL A 129 -18.22 -23.83 7.24
N LYS A 130 -17.75 -24.41 8.34
CA LYS A 130 -17.82 -23.86 9.71
C LYS A 130 -16.45 -23.75 10.37
N SER A 131 -15.44 -24.41 9.80
CA SER A 131 -14.09 -24.49 10.34
C SER A 131 -13.04 -24.66 9.24
N LEU A 132 -11.77 -24.54 9.62
CA LEU A 132 -10.64 -24.82 8.73
C LEU A 132 -10.63 -26.28 8.22
N ALA A 133 -11.08 -27.22 9.06
CA ALA A 133 -11.14 -28.64 8.70
C ALA A 133 -12.07 -28.92 7.50
N ASP A 134 -13.16 -28.16 7.39
CA ASP A 134 -14.18 -28.36 6.36
C ASP A 134 -13.67 -28.04 4.94
N LEU A 135 -12.56 -27.29 4.83
CA LEU A 135 -11.95 -26.99 3.53
C LEU A 135 -11.49 -28.25 2.77
N ALA A 136 -11.22 -29.35 3.48
CA ALA A 136 -10.89 -30.63 2.86
C ALA A 136 -12.11 -31.35 2.22
N ALA A 137 -13.33 -30.85 2.47
CA ALA A 137 -14.58 -31.48 2.01
C ALA A 137 -15.34 -30.62 0.97
N VAL A 138 -15.02 -29.33 0.81
CA VAL A 138 -15.67 -28.49 -0.21
C VAL A 138 -15.41 -29.01 -1.62
N LYS A 139 -16.30 -28.70 -2.55
CA LYS A 139 -16.13 -29.08 -3.96
C LYS A 139 -15.30 -28.07 -4.75
N ARG A 140 -15.43 -26.79 -4.43
CA ARG A 140 -14.76 -25.68 -5.13
C ARG A 140 -14.13 -24.73 -4.11
N LEU A 141 -12.81 -24.84 -3.93
CA LEU A 141 -11.98 -23.94 -3.14
C LEU A 141 -11.20 -23.03 -4.09
N VAL A 142 -11.11 -21.74 -3.78
CA VAL A 142 -10.18 -20.81 -4.42
C VAL A 142 -9.21 -20.25 -3.40
N ILE A 143 -7.94 -20.19 -3.76
CA ILE A 143 -6.87 -19.62 -2.92
C ILE A 143 -5.93 -18.78 -3.76
N GLY A 144 -5.09 -17.99 -3.10
CA GLY A 144 -4.00 -17.29 -3.80
C GLY A 144 -2.98 -18.26 -4.39
N HIS A 145 -2.40 -17.87 -5.53
CA HIS A 145 -1.27 -18.59 -6.11
C HIS A 145 -0.09 -18.60 -5.11
N PRO A 146 0.67 -19.70 -4.97
CA PRO A 146 1.77 -19.79 -4.00
C PRO A 146 2.82 -18.67 -4.09
N ALA A 147 2.98 -18.05 -5.24
CA ALA A 147 3.90 -16.92 -5.42
C ALA A 147 3.36 -15.59 -4.90
N CYS A 148 2.06 -15.45 -4.65
CA CYS A 148 1.50 -14.21 -4.11
C CYS A 148 1.36 -14.30 -2.58
N PRO A 149 1.36 -13.16 -1.86
CA PRO A 149 1.36 -13.13 -0.39
C PRO A 149 0.25 -13.98 0.24
N ILE A 150 -1.01 -13.79 -0.16
CA ILE A 150 -2.12 -14.56 0.42
C ILE A 150 -2.01 -16.05 0.15
N GLY A 151 -1.43 -16.46 -0.98
CA GLY A 151 -1.18 -17.86 -1.30
C GLY A 151 -0.09 -18.46 -0.42
N GLU A 152 1.02 -17.77 -0.24
CA GLU A 152 2.10 -18.19 0.64
C GLU A 152 1.62 -18.32 2.09
N TYR A 153 0.93 -17.31 2.61
CA TYR A 153 0.34 -17.38 3.97
C TYR A 153 -0.72 -18.49 4.10
N THR A 154 -1.51 -18.74 3.07
CA THR A 154 -2.45 -19.88 3.05
C THR A 154 -1.71 -21.20 3.23
N LEU A 155 -0.61 -21.41 2.52
CA LEU A 155 0.20 -22.62 2.66
C LEU A 155 0.79 -22.76 4.06
N GLN A 156 1.23 -21.67 4.68
CA GLN A 156 1.72 -21.68 6.07
C GLN A 156 0.60 -22.04 7.06
N VAL A 157 -0.63 -21.53 6.89
CA VAL A 157 -1.79 -21.91 7.70
C VAL A 157 -2.06 -23.40 7.59
N LEU A 158 -2.09 -23.94 6.37
CA LEU A 158 -2.32 -25.37 6.14
C LEU A 158 -1.19 -26.22 6.73
N ASP A 159 0.05 -25.75 6.69
CA ASP A 159 1.19 -26.45 7.27
C ASP A 159 1.08 -26.54 8.80
N LYS A 160 0.79 -25.42 9.46
CA LYS A 160 0.54 -25.41 10.92
C LYS A 160 -0.61 -26.31 11.32
N ALA A 161 -1.63 -26.40 10.48
CA ALA A 161 -2.83 -27.22 10.74
C ALA A 161 -2.57 -28.74 10.70
N LYS A 162 -1.42 -29.19 10.14
CA LYS A 162 -1.00 -30.61 10.18
C LYS A 162 -0.98 -31.19 11.58
N ALA A 163 -0.58 -30.42 12.55
CA ALA A 163 -0.48 -30.86 13.95
C ALA A 163 -1.82 -31.35 14.51
N LYS A 164 -2.95 -30.82 14.01
CA LYS A 164 -4.29 -31.16 14.49
C LYS A 164 -5.07 -32.08 13.54
N PHE A 165 -4.88 -31.89 12.23
CA PHE A 165 -5.73 -32.57 11.23
C PHE A 165 -5.00 -33.66 10.43
N GLY A 166 -3.74 -33.96 10.78
CA GLY A 166 -2.90 -34.97 10.13
C GLY A 166 -1.98 -34.39 9.04
N SER A 167 -0.89 -35.10 8.78
CA SER A 167 0.16 -34.67 7.83
C SER A 167 -0.33 -34.53 6.39
N ASP A 168 -1.39 -35.23 6.02
CA ASP A 168 -2.04 -35.21 4.72
C ASP A 168 -3.03 -34.07 4.52
N PHE A 169 -3.40 -33.34 5.59
CA PHE A 169 -4.40 -32.27 5.55
C PHE A 169 -4.15 -31.22 4.46
N PRO A 170 -2.94 -30.66 4.30
CA PRO A 170 -2.67 -29.72 3.24
C PRO A 170 -2.88 -30.29 1.83
N ALA A 171 -2.58 -31.56 1.63
CA ALA A 171 -2.80 -32.24 0.34
C ALA A 171 -4.30 -32.39 0.06
N ARG A 172 -5.09 -32.82 1.06
CA ARG A 172 -6.54 -32.94 0.95
C ARG A 172 -7.21 -31.61 0.63
N VAL A 173 -6.80 -30.52 1.29
CA VAL A 173 -7.32 -29.17 1.01
C VAL A 173 -6.92 -28.71 -0.39
N ARG A 174 -5.65 -28.88 -0.78
CA ARG A 174 -5.18 -28.49 -2.12
C ARG A 174 -5.88 -29.28 -3.24
N ALA A 175 -6.28 -30.51 -3.00
CA ALA A 175 -7.06 -31.31 -3.96
C ALA A 175 -8.47 -30.73 -4.22
N ARG A 176 -8.93 -29.76 -3.42
CA ARG A 176 -10.21 -29.05 -3.60
C ARG A 176 -10.05 -27.72 -4.35
N VAL A 177 -8.82 -27.31 -4.62
CA VAL A 177 -8.56 -26.03 -5.28
C VAL A 177 -8.90 -26.13 -6.76
N VAL A 178 -9.84 -25.31 -7.19
CA VAL A 178 -10.24 -25.18 -8.59
C VAL A 178 -9.60 -23.97 -9.28
N SER A 179 -9.06 -23.02 -8.49
CA SER A 179 -8.34 -21.86 -9.03
C SER A 179 -7.28 -21.36 -8.04
N TYR A 180 -6.13 -20.99 -8.60
CA TYR A 180 -5.06 -20.25 -7.94
C TYR A 180 -5.01 -18.85 -8.51
N ASP A 181 -5.39 -17.85 -7.69
CA ASP A 181 -5.54 -16.47 -8.15
C ASP A 181 -4.30 -15.62 -7.82
N LEU A 182 -3.99 -14.65 -8.67
CA LEU A 182 -2.75 -13.86 -8.56
C LEU A 182 -2.76 -12.84 -7.42
N ASN A 183 -3.94 -12.54 -6.87
CA ASN A 183 -4.08 -11.68 -5.69
C ASN A 183 -5.38 -11.98 -4.92
N VAL A 184 -5.45 -11.47 -3.69
CA VAL A 184 -6.56 -11.75 -2.76
C VAL A 184 -7.92 -11.23 -3.23
N ARG A 185 -7.96 -10.14 -4.01
CA ARG A 185 -9.23 -9.58 -4.49
C ARG A 185 -9.88 -10.45 -5.57
N GLN A 186 -9.09 -11.16 -6.36
CA GLN A 186 -9.60 -12.17 -7.28
C GLN A 186 -10.22 -13.36 -6.52
N VAL A 187 -9.54 -13.84 -5.46
CA VAL A 187 -10.09 -14.88 -4.57
C VAL A 187 -11.44 -14.43 -3.98
N LEU A 188 -11.48 -13.24 -3.37
CA LEU A 188 -12.70 -12.69 -2.78
C LEU A 188 -13.84 -12.57 -3.80
N THR A 189 -13.55 -12.05 -4.99
CA THR A 189 -14.54 -11.86 -6.05
C THR A 189 -15.20 -13.18 -6.46
N LYS A 190 -14.43 -14.24 -6.65
CA LYS A 190 -14.96 -15.56 -7.01
C LYS A 190 -15.90 -16.13 -5.94
N VAL A 191 -15.57 -15.94 -4.66
CA VAL A 191 -16.47 -16.34 -3.57
C VAL A 191 -17.73 -15.50 -3.56
N MET A 192 -17.65 -14.17 -3.71
CA MET A 192 -18.82 -13.28 -3.77
C MET A 192 -19.76 -13.61 -4.93
N LEU A 193 -19.23 -14.06 -6.06
CA LEU A 193 -20.00 -14.47 -7.23
C LEU A 193 -20.54 -15.90 -7.15
N GLY A 194 -20.24 -16.66 -6.08
CA GLY A 194 -20.65 -18.07 -5.93
C GLY A 194 -19.90 -19.03 -6.86
N GLU A 195 -18.82 -18.59 -7.52
CA GLU A 195 -17.98 -19.47 -8.35
C GLU A 195 -17.20 -20.47 -7.49
N ALA A 196 -16.99 -20.14 -6.20
CA ALA A 196 -16.37 -21.00 -5.21
C ALA A 196 -17.24 -21.13 -3.95
N GLU A 197 -17.13 -22.26 -3.26
CA GLU A 197 -17.80 -22.53 -1.98
C GLU A 197 -17.04 -21.94 -0.79
N ALA A 198 -15.73 -21.74 -0.94
CA ALA A 198 -14.87 -21.11 0.04
C ALA A 198 -13.63 -20.50 -0.60
N GLY A 199 -13.03 -19.56 0.11
CA GLY A 199 -11.72 -18.98 -0.19
C GLY A 199 -11.01 -18.53 1.08
N ILE A 200 -9.68 -18.34 1.01
CA ILE A 200 -8.90 -17.76 2.10
C ILE A 200 -8.45 -16.39 1.67
N VAL A 201 -8.78 -15.38 2.50
CA VAL A 201 -8.49 -13.95 2.27
C VAL A 201 -7.99 -13.30 3.55
N TYR A 202 -7.56 -12.04 3.49
CA TYR A 202 -7.30 -11.30 4.71
C TYR A 202 -8.61 -10.83 5.36
N ARG A 203 -8.58 -10.61 6.68
CA ARG A 203 -9.72 -10.10 7.44
C ARG A 203 -10.26 -8.79 6.86
N THR A 204 -9.38 -7.88 6.45
CA THR A 204 -9.77 -6.59 5.88
C THR A 204 -10.52 -6.74 4.55
N ASP A 205 -10.15 -7.72 3.72
CA ASP A 205 -10.86 -8.00 2.47
C ASP A 205 -12.27 -8.54 2.75
N ALA A 206 -12.41 -9.42 3.74
CA ALA A 206 -13.72 -9.91 4.17
C ALA A 206 -14.59 -8.78 4.72
N ASN A 207 -14.03 -7.86 5.53
CA ASN A 207 -14.74 -6.68 6.02
C ASN A 207 -15.25 -5.80 4.88
N SER A 208 -14.45 -5.58 3.84
CA SER A 208 -14.85 -4.76 2.68
C SER A 208 -15.95 -5.39 1.83
N ALA A 209 -16.13 -6.71 1.90
CA ALA A 209 -17.19 -7.41 1.19
C ALA A 209 -18.57 -7.27 1.87
N GLY A 210 -18.60 -6.92 3.16
CA GLY A 210 -19.84 -6.80 3.94
C GLY A 210 -20.68 -8.09 3.90
N ASP A 211 -21.98 -7.94 3.70
CA ASP A 211 -22.95 -9.04 3.73
C ASP A 211 -22.87 -10.02 2.53
N LYS A 212 -22.00 -9.75 1.55
CA LYS A 212 -21.83 -10.62 0.38
C LYS A 212 -21.15 -11.95 0.72
N VAL A 213 -20.43 -11.99 1.84
CA VAL A 213 -19.74 -13.19 2.33
C VAL A 213 -19.99 -13.38 3.82
N ARG A 214 -19.85 -14.63 4.27
CA ARG A 214 -19.71 -14.95 5.70
C ARG A 214 -18.26 -15.29 6.01
N VAL A 215 -17.84 -14.89 7.20
CA VAL A 215 -16.49 -15.12 7.70
C VAL A 215 -16.48 -16.35 8.61
N VAL A 216 -15.56 -17.27 8.33
CA VAL A 216 -15.23 -18.37 9.22
C VAL A 216 -13.81 -18.15 9.73
N GLN A 217 -13.66 -18.10 11.05
CA GLN A 217 -12.36 -17.78 11.68
C GLN A 217 -11.37 -18.94 11.53
N ILE A 218 -10.13 -18.60 11.25
CA ILE A 218 -9.01 -19.53 11.37
C ILE A 218 -8.49 -19.40 12.82
N PRO A 219 -8.43 -20.51 13.59
CA PRO A 219 -7.91 -20.48 14.95
C PRO A 219 -6.51 -19.87 15.03
N ALA A 220 -6.24 -19.11 16.10
CA ALA A 220 -5.00 -18.36 16.24
C ALA A 220 -3.74 -19.24 16.17
N GLU A 221 -3.82 -20.49 16.67
CA GLU A 221 -2.72 -21.45 16.63
C GLU A 221 -2.30 -21.84 15.21
N PHE A 222 -3.21 -21.74 14.22
CA PHE A 222 -2.90 -22.02 12.80
C PHE A 222 -2.71 -20.76 11.99
N ASN A 223 -3.22 -19.62 12.48
CA ASN A 223 -3.16 -18.37 11.73
C ASN A 223 -1.73 -17.85 11.61
N VAL A 224 -1.53 -16.93 10.70
CA VAL A 224 -0.28 -16.20 10.50
C VAL A 224 -0.55 -14.71 10.55
N LEU A 225 0.43 -13.96 11.00
CA LEU A 225 0.41 -12.51 10.96
C LEU A 225 1.04 -12.06 9.64
N ALA A 226 0.25 -11.48 8.76
CA ALA A 226 0.74 -10.88 7.54
C ALA A 226 1.27 -9.47 7.85
N GLU A 227 2.50 -9.19 7.42
CA GLU A 227 3.18 -7.92 7.64
C GLU A 227 3.22 -7.11 6.35
N TYR A 228 2.89 -5.81 6.47
CA TYR A 228 2.79 -4.90 5.34
C TYR A 228 3.91 -3.85 5.37
N PRO A 229 4.99 -4.05 4.62
CA PRO A 229 6.02 -3.04 4.43
C PRO A 229 5.68 -2.08 3.29
N ILE A 230 6.15 -0.82 3.43
CA ILE A 230 6.09 0.23 2.42
C ILE A 230 7.47 0.84 2.23
N ALA A 231 7.84 1.18 0.99
CA ALA A 231 9.08 1.89 0.66
C ALA A 231 8.89 2.81 -0.55
N THR A 232 9.73 3.84 -0.66
CA THR A 232 9.88 4.64 -1.88
C THR A 232 10.66 3.87 -2.92
N VAL A 233 10.28 3.97 -4.19
CA VAL A 233 11.05 3.37 -5.31
C VAL A 233 12.24 4.28 -5.61
N THR A 234 13.44 3.70 -5.72
CA THR A 234 14.72 4.43 -5.82
C THR A 234 14.78 5.33 -7.06
N ARG A 235 14.18 4.90 -8.18
CA ARG A 235 14.12 5.67 -9.43
C ARG A 235 12.76 6.32 -9.66
N GLY A 236 11.92 6.42 -8.63
CA GLY A 236 10.61 7.08 -8.71
C GLY A 236 10.76 8.56 -9.04
N PRO A 237 10.00 9.07 -10.02
CA PRO A 237 10.13 10.46 -10.47
C PRO A 237 9.68 11.49 -9.42
N GLN A 238 8.85 11.09 -8.43
CA GLN A 238 8.24 12.00 -7.46
C GLN A 238 8.76 11.74 -6.03
N ALA A 239 10.08 11.81 -5.83
CA ALA A 239 10.71 11.43 -4.56
C ALA A 239 10.17 12.19 -3.32
N GLU A 240 9.86 13.50 -3.43
CA GLU A 240 9.30 14.29 -2.32
C GLU A 240 7.88 13.88 -2.00
N LEU A 241 7.02 13.70 -3.03
CA LEU A 241 5.65 13.24 -2.84
C LEU A 241 5.62 11.82 -2.30
N ALA A 242 6.56 10.97 -2.72
CA ALA A 242 6.70 9.62 -2.20
C ALA A 242 7.03 9.61 -0.70
N ARG A 243 7.96 10.47 -0.25
CA ARG A 243 8.25 10.63 1.18
C ARG A 243 7.05 11.15 1.97
N ALA A 244 6.32 12.12 1.42
CA ALA A 244 5.10 12.65 2.03
C ALA A 244 4.01 11.58 2.14
N TRP A 245 3.83 10.75 1.10
CA TRP A 245 2.89 9.61 1.13
C TRP A 245 3.26 8.61 2.21
N VAL A 246 4.52 8.18 2.30
CA VAL A 246 4.98 7.27 3.36
C VAL A 246 4.73 7.88 4.73
N ALA A 247 5.01 9.18 4.93
CA ALA A 247 4.74 9.87 6.18
C ALA A 247 3.24 9.91 6.51
N LEU A 248 2.35 10.13 5.54
CA LEU A 248 0.90 10.06 5.73
C LEU A 248 0.47 8.65 6.17
N VAL A 249 0.91 7.60 5.45
CA VAL A 249 0.53 6.20 5.74
C VAL A 249 1.00 5.76 7.12
N THR A 250 2.24 6.10 7.49
CA THR A 250 2.85 5.71 8.78
C THR A 250 2.51 6.65 9.93
N GLY A 251 1.95 7.83 9.64
CA GLY A 251 1.58 8.83 10.64
C GLY A 251 0.21 8.54 11.30
N PRO A 252 -0.14 9.29 12.37
CA PRO A 252 -1.34 9.02 13.16
C PRO A 252 -2.63 8.97 12.35
N ARG A 253 -2.78 9.83 11.34
CA ARG A 253 -3.96 9.87 10.48
C ARG A 253 -4.08 8.64 9.59
N GLY A 254 -3.00 8.23 8.94
CA GLY A 254 -2.96 7.02 8.13
C GLY A 254 -3.21 5.78 8.97
N GLN A 255 -2.62 5.71 10.15
CA GLN A 255 -2.82 4.61 11.09
C GLN A 255 -4.28 4.52 11.56
N ALA A 256 -4.95 5.64 11.84
CA ALA A 256 -6.37 5.63 12.20
C ALA A 256 -7.26 5.10 11.06
N VAL A 257 -6.96 5.44 9.80
CA VAL A 257 -7.70 4.93 8.63
C VAL A 257 -7.45 3.42 8.45
N LEU A 258 -6.21 2.97 8.61
CA LEU A 258 -5.84 1.54 8.55
C LEU A 258 -6.56 0.73 9.63
N GLU A 259 -6.55 1.18 10.88
CA GLU A 259 -7.24 0.54 11.99
C GLU A 259 -8.75 0.49 11.78
N GLY A 260 -9.35 1.60 11.31
CA GLY A 260 -10.76 1.65 10.97
C GLY A 260 -11.17 0.65 9.88
N ALA A 261 -10.25 0.29 8.99
CA ALA A 261 -10.44 -0.76 7.98
C ALA A 261 -10.18 -2.19 8.52
N GLY A 262 -9.67 -2.32 9.75
CA GLY A 262 -9.40 -3.61 10.40
C GLY A 262 -7.98 -4.13 10.27
N PHE A 263 -7.03 -3.31 9.81
CA PHE A 263 -5.60 -3.64 9.89
C PHE A 263 -5.12 -3.55 11.34
N GLY A 264 -4.18 -4.42 11.70
CA GLY A 264 -3.50 -4.36 12.98
C GLY A 264 -2.36 -3.34 12.97
N ARG A 265 -2.08 -2.77 14.15
CA ARG A 265 -0.90 -1.92 14.37
C ARG A 265 0.39 -2.72 14.31
N VAL A 266 1.45 -2.04 13.90
CA VAL A 266 2.81 -2.53 14.10
C VAL A 266 3.23 -2.10 15.51
N THR A 267 3.44 -3.05 16.40
CA THR A 267 4.12 -2.80 17.68
C THR A 267 5.60 -2.57 17.41
N GLN A 268 6.07 -1.37 17.68
CA GLN A 268 7.50 -1.03 17.67
C GLN A 268 8.22 -1.72 18.79
#